data_3f75cfd245a6e7f3eb44d4ae597d0e58
#
_entry.id   3f75cfd245a6e7f3eb44d4ae597d0e58
#
_cell.length_a   1.000
_cell.length_b   1.000
_cell.length_c   1.000
_cell.angle_alpha   90.00
_cell.angle_beta   90.00
_cell.angle_gamma   90.00
#
_symmetry.space_group_name_H-M   'P 1'
#
loop_
_entity.id
_entity.type
_entity.pdbx_description
1 polymer ?
#
loop_
_entity_poly.entity_id
_entity_poly.type
_entity_poly.pdbx_seq_one_letter_code
_entity_poly.pdbx_strand_id
1 'polypeptide(L)'
;MYGMQYIQQTIVGIDGSEARFFGYVADNSEEMEPDRIRPAILILPGGGYAMTSDREAEPVALQFLAKGFAVFVLRYSVQPSRYPVALLEAAEAMRLIRANADQWHVNPAQVAVLGFSAGGHLAANLATSVGDEDIREQGGMDPDAVRPNALMLSYPVITAGKYAHLSLIHISE
;
A
#
# COMPACT_ATOMS: atom_id res chain seq x y z
N MET A 1 4.20 29.21 1.73
CA MET A 1 4.86 28.64 2.94
C MET A 1 5.11 27.17 2.63
N TYR A 2 6.35 26.71 2.68
CA TYR A 2 6.71 25.30 2.49
C TYR A 2 6.26 24.49 3.71
N GLY A 3 5.55 23.41 3.47
CA GLY A 3 4.99 22.57 4.52
C GLY A 3 4.98 21.11 4.14
N MET A 4 4.19 20.34 4.86
CA MET A 4 3.95 18.93 4.60
C MET A 4 2.46 18.65 4.74
N GLN A 5 1.89 17.97 3.74
CA GLN A 5 0.53 17.47 3.81
C GLN A 5 0.54 16.15 4.59
N TYR A 6 -0.30 16.09 5.61
CA TYR A 6 -0.63 14.84 6.29
C TYR A 6 -2.03 14.42 5.86
N ILE A 7 -2.11 13.28 5.21
CA ILE A 7 -3.34 12.72 4.67
C ILE A 7 -3.77 11.57 5.58
N GLN A 8 -5.04 11.56 5.94
CA GLN A 8 -5.65 10.46 6.68
C GLN A 8 -7.02 10.17 6.10
N GLN A 9 -7.21 8.93 5.66
CA GLN A 9 -8.47 8.45 5.10
C GLN A 9 -8.78 7.05 5.61
N THR A 10 -10.06 6.70 5.60
CA THR A 10 -10.54 5.34 5.86
C THR A 10 -10.94 4.70 4.54
N ILE A 11 -10.44 3.48 4.31
CA ILE A 11 -10.89 2.61 3.21
C ILE A 11 -11.79 1.56 3.83
N VAL A 12 -13.03 1.49 3.36
CA VAL A 12 -14.00 0.51 3.84
C VAL A 12 -13.89 -0.76 3.00
N GLY A 13 -13.58 -1.87 3.66
CA GLY A 13 -13.51 -3.19 3.04
C GLY A 13 -14.89 -3.73 2.65
N ILE A 14 -14.91 -4.71 1.76
CA ILE A 14 -16.15 -5.37 1.29
C ILE A 14 -16.93 -6.10 2.40
N ASP A 15 -16.27 -6.40 3.51
CA ASP A 15 -16.85 -6.99 4.72
C ASP A 15 -17.27 -5.96 5.79
N GLY A 16 -17.11 -4.65 5.47
CA GLY A 16 -17.41 -3.55 6.38
C GLY A 16 -16.26 -3.22 7.35
N SER A 17 -15.10 -3.89 7.23
CA SER A 17 -13.90 -3.50 7.97
C SER A 17 -13.36 -2.15 7.53
N GLU A 18 -12.53 -1.53 8.37
CA GLU A 18 -11.97 -0.21 8.14
C GLU A 18 -10.43 -0.26 8.13
N ALA A 19 -9.84 -0.13 6.96
CA ALA A 19 -8.41 0.10 6.81
C ALA A 19 -8.09 1.60 6.94
N ARG A 20 -6.95 1.91 7.56
CA ARG A 20 -6.48 3.29 7.69
C ARG A 20 -5.38 3.59 6.69
N PHE A 21 -5.60 4.58 5.88
CA PHE A 21 -4.66 5.06 4.88
C PHE A 21 -4.07 6.40 5.32
N PHE A 22 -2.75 6.47 5.37
CA PHE A 22 -2.00 7.66 5.75
C PHE A 22 -1.09 8.08 4.61
N GLY A 23 -0.93 9.40 4.42
CA GLY A 23 0.00 9.96 3.44
C GLY A 23 0.86 11.07 4.05
N TYR A 24 2.11 11.09 3.63
CA TYR A 24 3.14 12.06 4.01
C TYR A 24 3.73 12.63 2.74
N VAL A 25 3.37 13.85 2.41
CA VAL A 25 3.76 14.50 1.15
C VAL A 25 4.30 15.89 1.43
N ALA A 26 5.53 16.16 0.99
CA ALA A 26 6.07 17.50 1.07
C ALA A 26 5.39 18.42 0.04
N ASP A 27 5.02 19.63 0.47
CA ASP A 27 4.54 20.65 -0.46
C ASP A 27 5.63 21.07 -1.43
N ASN A 28 5.23 21.67 -2.54
CA ASN A 28 6.16 22.34 -3.43
C ASN A 28 6.47 23.76 -2.92
N SER A 29 7.61 24.28 -3.27
CA SER A 29 8.09 25.60 -2.84
C SER A 29 8.48 26.42 -4.06
N GLU A 30 7.95 27.64 -4.12
CA GLU A 30 8.33 28.63 -5.14
C GLU A 30 9.83 28.95 -5.13
N GLU A 31 10.46 28.85 -3.96
CA GLU A 31 11.90 29.09 -3.79
C GLU A 31 12.77 27.93 -4.27
N MET A 32 12.27 26.71 -4.20
CA MET A 32 13.03 25.51 -4.55
C MET A 32 12.57 24.93 -5.90
N GLU A 33 11.50 24.17 -5.91
CA GLU A 33 10.97 23.46 -7.10
C GLU A 33 9.44 23.55 -7.10
N PRO A 34 8.84 24.62 -7.69
CA PRO A 34 7.39 24.84 -7.64
C PRO A 34 6.59 23.75 -8.34
N ASP A 35 7.14 23.16 -9.39
CA ASP A 35 6.47 22.15 -10.22
C ASP A 35 6.99 20.72 -9.96
N ARG A 36 7.57 20.47 -8.80
CA ARG A 36 8.15 19.16 -8.49
C ARG A 36 7.09 18.08 -8.43
N ILE A 37 7.31 17.01 -9.21
CA ILE A 37 6.52 15.78 -9.20
C ILE A 37 7.40 14.65 -8.64
N ARG A 38 6.88 13.92 -7.65
CA ARG A 38 7.63 12.93 -6.88
C ARG A 38 7.23 11.51 -7.23
N PRO A 39 8.16 10.54 -7.23
CA PRO A 39 7.77 9.15 -7.14
C PRO A 39 7.09 8.87 -5.79
N ALA A 40 6.20 7.89 -5.75
CA ALA A 40 5.47 7.51 -4.56
C ALA A 40 5.78 6.09 -4.11
N ILE A 41 5.63 5.82 -2.82
CA ILE A 41 5.74 4.49 -2.24
C ILE A 41 4.53 4.24 -1.35
N LEU A 42 3.83 3.14 -1.58
CA LEU A 42 2.84 2.57 -0.67
C LEU A 42 3.50 1.51 0.21
N ILE A 43 3.45 1.68 1.52
CA ILE A 43 4.02 0.76 2.50
C ILE A 43 2.91 -0.11 3.07
N LEU A 44 3.13 -1.43 3.04
CA LEU A 44 2.28 -2.46 3.60
C LEU A 44 3.05 -3.15 4.74
N PRO A 45 2.80 -2.78 6.02
CA PRO A 45 3.49 -3.38 7.16
C PRO A 45 3.17 -4.86 7.33
N GLY A 46 4.07 -5.62 7.95
CA GLY A 46 3.83 -6.98 8.36
C GLY A 46 3.00 -7.10 9.64
N GLY A 47 2.89 -8.31 10.14
CA GLY A 47 2.16 -8.60 11.38
C GLY A 47 1.30 -9.86 11.29
N GLY A 48 1.56 -10.75 10.32
CA GLY A 48 0.92 -12.06 10.20
C GLY A 48 -0.59 -12.01 9.95
N TYR A 49 -1.10 -10.93 9.39
CA TYR A 49 -2.54 -10.65 9.26
C TYR A 49 -3.30 -10.66 10.61
N ALA A 50 -2.60 -10.61 11.73
CA ALA A 50 -3.19 -10.44 13.06
C ALA A 50 -3.10 -8.99 13.55
N MET A 51 -2.15 -8.25 13.02
CA MET A 51 -1.92 -6.82 13.27
C MET A 51 -1.16 -6.19 12.10
N THR A 52 -0.99 -4.88 12.12
CA THR A 52 -0.03 -4.17 11.28
C THR A 52 1.06 -3.56 12.16
N SER A 53 2.33 -3.86 11.87
CA SER A 53 3.48 -3.50 12.69
C SER A 53 3.78 -1.99 12.62
N ASP A 54 3.86 -1.34 13.79
CA ASP A 54 4.21 0.08 13.87
C ASP A 54 5.64 0.35 13.41
N ARG A 55 6.57 -0.59 13.65
CA ARG A 55 7.99 -0.47 13.26
C ARG A 55 8.20 -0.44 11.75
N GLU A 56 7.30 -1.03 10.99
CA GLU A 56 7.37 -1.19 9.54
C GLU A 56 6.48 -0.18 8.80
N ALA A 57 5.94 0.77 9.51
CA ALA A 57 5.02 1.79 9.00
C ALA A 57 5.70 3.18 8.97
N GLU A 58 5.29 4.08 9.87
CA GLU A 58 5.75 5.46 9.88
C GLU A 58 7.28 5.61 10.02
N PRO A 59 7.99 4.82 10.84
CA PRO A 59 9.46 4.92 10.90
C PRO A 59 10.14 4.65 9.57
N VAL A 60 9.59 3.73 8.76
CA VAL A 60 10.07 3.47 7.40
C VAL A 60 9.65 4.59 6.45
N ALA A 61 8.39 5.04 6.55
CA ALA A 61 7.85 6.14 5.73
C ALA A 61 8.71 7.40 5.83
N LEU A 62 9.15 7.78 7.02
CA LEU A 62 9.98 8.96 7.24
C LEU A 62 11.34 8.87 6.54
N GLN A 63 11.92 7.67 6.41
CA GLN A 63 13.19 7.47 5.69
C GLN A 63 13.04 7.74 4.19
N PHE A 64 11.95 7.27 3.58
CA PHE A 64 11.68 7.53 2.17
C PHE A 64 11.25 8.98 1.92
N LEU A 65 10.48 9.57 2.84
CA LEU A 65 10.12 10.98 2.79
C LEU A 65 11.37 11.87 2.76
N ALA A 66 12.36 11.57 3.61
CA ALA A 66 13.64 12.27 3.65
C ALA A 66 14.46 12.13 2.34
N LYS A 67 14.15 11.12 1.53
CA LYS A 67 14.74 10.92 0.19
C LYS A 67 13.95 11.60 -0.94
N GLY A 68 12.88 12.30 -0.61
CA GLY A 68 12.09 13.06 -1.57
C GLY A 68 10.94 12.29 -2.23
N PHE A 69 10.55 11.14 -1.69
CA PHE A 69 9.36 10.43 -2.11
C PHE A 69 8.10 11.02 -1.47
N ALA A 70 6.96 10.92 -2.15
CA ALA A 70 5.66 10.92 -1.49
C ALA A 70 5.43 9.53 -0.89
N VAL A 71 5.04 9.45 0.38
CA VAL A 71 4.97 8.16 1.07
C VAL A 71 3.59 7.94 1.66
N PHE A 72 3.08 6.75 1.43
CA PHE A 72 1.77 6.33 1.93
C PHE A 72 1.92 5.05 2.74
N VAL A 73 1.11 4.91 3.79
CA VAL A 73 1.06 3.73 4.65
C VAL A 73 -0.38 3.24 4.69
N LEU A 74 -0.57 1.96 4.39
CA LEU A 74 -1.87 1.31 4.55
C LEU A 74 -1.83 0.37 5.75
N ARG A 75 -2.62 0.69 6.76
CA ARG A 75 -2.96 -0.20 7.86
C ARG A 75 -4.18 -1.02 7.43
N TYR A 76 -3.92 -2.04 6.60
CA TYR A 76 -4.95 -2.88 6.01
C TYR A 76 -5.68 -3.73 7.06
N SER A 77 -6.90 -4.16 6.74
CA SER A 77 -7.70 -5.01 7.61
C SER A 77 -7.04 -6.36 7.84
N VAL A 78 -7.04 -6.76 9.11
CA VAL A 78 -6.46 -8.01 9.60
C VAL A 78 -7.56 -8.89 10.17
N GLN A 79 -7.23 -10.06 10.70
CA GLN A 79 -8.21 -10.93 11.34
C GLN A 79 -9.15 -10.14 12.26
N PRO A 80 -10.48 -10.40 12.21
CA PRO A 80 -11.17 -11.54 11.57
C PRO A 80 -11.45 -11.40 10.07
N SER A 81 -11.10 -10.28 9.43
CA SER A 81 -11.21 -10.10 7.98
C SER A 81 -10.39 -11.15 7.23
N ARG A 82 -10.91 -11.60 6.08
CA ARG A 82 -10.31 -12.66 5.27
C ARG A 82 -9.99 -12.17 3.87
N TYR A 83 -9.22 -12.96 3.13
CA TYR A 83 -9.00 -12.73 1.72
C TYR A 83 -10.37 -12.65 0.98
N PRO A 84 -10.55 -11.70 0.03
CA PRO A 84 -9.55 -10.77 -0.50
C PRO A 84 -9.59 -9.35 0.11
N VAL A 85 -10.17 -9.13 1.30
CA VAL A 85 -10.42 -7.80 1.86
C VAL A 85 -9.17 -6.92 1.83
N ALA A 86 -8.06 -7.35 2.43
CA ALA A 86 -6.82 -6.56 2.46
C ALA A 86 -6.25 -6.28 1.06
N LEU A 87 -6.42 -7.21 0.09
CA LEU A 87 -6.01 -7.01 -1.30
C LEU A 87 -6.80 -5.87 -1.95
N LEU A 88 -8.11 -5.86 -1.76
CA LEU A 88 -8.98 -4.83 -2.33
C LEU A 88 -8.72 -3.47 -1.69
N GLU A 89 -8.43 -3.43 -0.40
CA GLU A 89 -8.00 -2.21 0.29
C GLU A 89 -6.66 -1.68 -0.25
N ALA A 90 -5.70 -2.58 -0.53
CA ALA A 90 -4.42 -2.20 -1.12
C ALA A 90 -4.58 -1.70 -2.57
N ALA A 91 -5.45 -2.32 -3.36
CA ALA A 91 -5.81 -1.86 -4.70
C ALA A 91 -6.48 -0.48 -4.65
N GLU A 92 -7.40 -0.26 -3.73
CA GLU A 92 -8.05 1.04 -3.52
C GLU A 92 -7.05 2.11 -3.08
N ALA A 93 -6.08 1.78 -2.21
CA ALA A 93 -5.01 2.71 -1.85
C ALA A 93 -4.18 3.13 -3.06
N MET A 94 -3.85 2.22 -3.98
CA MET A 94 -3.18 2.53 -5.25
C MET A 94 -4.03 3.45 -6.13
N ARG A 95 -5.35 3.16 -6.21
CA ARG A 95 -6.30 4.00 -6.96
C ARG A 95 -6.35 5.41 -6.39
N LEU A 96 -6.42 5.55 -5.05
CA LEU A 96 -6.43 6.85 -4.35
C LEU A 96 -5.16 7.66 -4.62
N ILE A 97 -3.98 7.03 -4.58
CA ILE A 97 -2.71 7.69 -4.87
C ILE A 97 -2.72 8.26 -6.30
N ARG A 98 -3.15 7.47 -7.28
CA ARG A 98 -3.19 7.90 -8.68
C ARG A 98 -4.29 8.93 -8.97
N ALA A 99 -5.46 8.77 -8.36
CA ALA A 99 -6.57 9.71 -8.53
C ALA A 99 -6.27 11.10 -7.97
N ASN A 100 -5.41 11.20 -6.97
CA ASN A 100 -5.01 12.47 -6.34
C ASN A 100 -3.59 12.89 -6.72
N ALA A 101 -3.02 12.33 -7.78
CA ALA A 101 -1.62 12.53 -8.16
C ALA A 101 -1.27 14.02 -8.34
N ASP A 102 -2.12 14.79 -8.99
CA ASP A 102 -1.91 16.23 -9.19
C ASP A 102 -1.90 16.99 -7.85
N GLN A 103 -2.89 16.72 -7.00
CA GLN A 103 -3.03 17.38 -5.69
C GLN A 103 -1.86 17.04 -4.76
N TRP A 104 -1.32 15.82 -4.84
CA TRP A 104 -0.25 15.34 -3.98
C TRP A 104 1.13 15.42 -4.65
N HIS A 105 1.22 16.06 -5.81
CA HIS A 105 2.47 16.22 -6.57
C HIS A 105 3.19 14.88 -6.80
N VAL A 106 2.43 13.83 -7.13
CA VAL A 106 2.89 12.47 -7.38
C VAL A 106 2.92 12.17 -8.87
N ASN A 107 3.95 11.46 -9.33
CA ASN A 107 3.94 10.86 -10.65
C ASN A 107 3.13 9.56 -10.64
N PRO A 108 1.93 9.50 -11.27
CA PRO A 108 1.09 8.31 -11.24
C PRO A 108 1.72 7.09 -11.94
N ALA A 109 2.73 7.32 -12.79
CA ALA A 109 3.50 6.25 -13.46
C ALA A 109 4.74 5.81 -12.66
N GLN A 110 4.94 6.33 -11.44
CA GLN A 110 6.07 5.99 -10.57
C GLN A 110 5.59 5.73 -9.13
N VAL A 111 4.68 4.77 -8.99
CA VAL A 111 4.16 4.35 -7.69
C VAL A 111 4.65 2.94 -7.38
N ALA A 112 5.53 2.83 -6.40
CA ALA A 112 6.03 1.55 -5.91
C ALA A 112 5.19 1.03 -4.73
N VAL A 113 5.20 -0.28 -4.50
CA VAL A 113 4.73 -0.89 -3.25
C VAL A 113 5.89 -1.53 -2.50
N LEU A 114 5.97 -1.29 -1.20
CA LEU A 114 6.92 -1.93 -0.28
C LEU A 114 6.14 -2.74 0.73
N GLY A 115 6.38 -4.05 0.80
CA GLY A 115 5.73 -4.93 1.75
C GLY A 115 6.69 -5.71 2.64
N PHE A 116 6.33 -5.84 3.91
CA PHE A 116 7.10 -6.58 4.93
C PHE A 116 6.33 -7.83 5.36
N SER A 117 6.97 -9.00 5.39
CA SER A 117 6.38 -10.24 5.91
C SER A 117 5.01 -10.53 5.27
N ALA A 118 3.91 -10.54 6.06
CA ALA A 118 2.54 -10.65 5.56
C ALA A 118 2.16 -9.50 4.61
N GLY A 119 2.61 -8.27 4.89
CA GLY A 119 2.47 -7.14 3.95
C GLY A 119 3.26 -7.35 2.66
N GLY A 120 4.37 -8.10 2.72
CA GLY A 120 5.11 -8.54 1.53
C GLY A 120 4.33 -9.54 0.68
N HIS A 121 3.62 -10.48 1.31
CA HIS A 121 2.67 -11.36 0.63
C HIS A 121 1.55 -10.56 -0.06
N LEU A 122 0.95 -9.62 0.67
CA LEU A 122 -0.08 -8.74 0.13
C LEU A 122 0.43 -7.89 -1.06
N ALA A 123 1.64 -7.32 -0.92
CA ALA A 123 2.29 -6.57 -2.00
C ALA A 123 2.54 -7.41 -3.25
N ALA A 124 2.97 -8.66 -3.07
CA ALA A 124 3.17 -9.60 -4.18
C ALA A 124 1.86 -9.95 -4.89
N ASN A 125 0.77 -10.19 -4.16
CA ASN A 125 -0.55 -10.45 -4.74
C ASN A 125 -1.06 -9.24 -5.55
N LEU A 126 -0.87 -8.03 -5.03
CA LEU A 126 -1.25 -6.78 -5.72
C LEU A 126 -0.41 -6.53 -6.99
N ALA A 127 0.87 -6.92 -6.98
CA ALA A 127 1.80 -6.64 -8.08
C ALA A 127 1.79 -7.70 -9.19
N THR A 128 1.18 -8.86 -8.94
CA THR A 128 1.12 -9.99 -9.88
C THR A 128 -0.31 -10.27 -10.31
N SER A 129 -0.50 -11.13 -11.29
CA SER A 129 -1.84 -11.51 -11.77
C SER A 129 -2.64 -12.41 -10.81
N VAL A 130 -2.07 -12.78 -9.68
CA VAL A 130 -2.73 -13.68 -8.71
C VAL A 130 -4.03 -13.08 -8.16
N GLY A 131 -4.06 -11.76 -7.92
CA GLY A 131 -5.22 -11.06 -7.38
C GLY A 131 -6.15 -10.43 -8.43
N ASP A 132 -5.87 -10.57 -9.71
CA ASP A 132 -6.54 -9.80 -10.77
C ASP A 132 -8.06 -10.10 -10.85
N GLU A 133 -8.46 -11.36 -10.67
CA GLU A 133 -9.87 -11.76 -10.69
C GLU A 133 -10.63 -11.09 -9.54
N ASP A 134 -10.11 -11.15 -8.33
CA ASP A 134 -10.75 -10.54 -7.16
C ASP A 134 -10.82 -9.02 -7.26
N ILE A 135 -9.74 -8.38 -7.74
CA ILE A 135 -9.69 -6.93 -7.96
C ILE A 135 -10.77 -6.51 -8.97
N ARG A 136 -10.96 -7.29 -10.05
CA ARG A 136 -11.95 -7.00 -11.07
C ARG A 136 -13.38 -7.30 -10.62
N GLU A 137 -13.63 -8.50 -10.11
CA GLU A 137 -14.98 -8.98 -9.83
C GLU A 137 -15.53 -8.47 -8.50
N GLN A 138 -14.74 -8.49 -7.45
CA GLN A 138 -15.16 -8.08 -6.11
C GLN A 138 -14.83 -6.61 -5.82
N GLY A 139 -13.70 -6.13 -6.33
CA GLY A 139 -13.26 -4.74 -6.17
C GLY A 139 -13.88 -3.76 -7.17
N GLY A 140 -14.35 -4.25 -8.31
CA GLY A 140 -14.86 -3.39 -9.39
C GLY A 140 -13.80 -2.47 -10.00
N MET A 141 -12.52 -2.84 -9.88
CA MET A 141 -11.37 -2.06 -10.37
C MET A 141 -10.67 -2.77 -11.52
N ASP A 142 -10.01 -2.01 -12.39
CA ASP A 142 -9.10 -2.55 -13.40
C ASP A 142 -7.77 -2.92 -12.71
N PRO A 143 -7.36 -4.20 -12.72
CA PRO A 143 -6.11 -4.64 -12.12
C PRO A 143 -4.89 -3.89 -12.66
N ASP A 144 -4.84 -3.59 -13.96
CA ASP A 144 -3.72 -2.87 -14.56
C ASP A 144 -3.65 -1.41 -14.11
N ALA A 145 -4.78 -0.79 -13.82
CA ALA A 145 -4.85 0.57 -13.29
C ALA A 145 -4.35 0.67 -11.84
N VAL A 146 -4.44 -0.40 -11.06
CA VAL A 146 -4.02 -0.42 -9.64
C VAL A 146 -2.70 -1.14 -9.42
N ARG A 147 -2.15 -1.81 -10.44
CA ARG A 147 -0.85 -2.49 -10.35
C ARG A 147 0.29 -1.51 -10.06
N PRO A 148 1.16 -1.77 -9.08
CA PRO A 148 2.32 -0.90 -8.81
C PRO A 148 3.33 -0.95 -9.96
N ASN A 149 4.07 0.15 -10.16
CA ASN A 149 5.14 0.24 -11.16
C ASN A 149 6.43 -0.45 -10.69
N ALA A 150 6.61 -0.64 -9.38
CA ALA A 150 7.73 -1.36 -8.80
C ALA A 150 7.29 -2.09 -7.53
N LEU A 151 7.91 -3.23 -7.27
CA LEU A 151 7.67 -4.09 -6.10
C LEU A 151 8.95 -4.20 -5.27
N MET A 152 8.85 -3.90 -3.98
CA MET A 152 9.90 -4.10 -3.00
C MET A 152 9.40 -5.05 -1.92
N LEU A 153 10.12 -6.15 -1.70
CA LEU A 153 9.73 -7.17 -0.74
C LEU A 153 10.82 -7.31 0.33
N SER A 154 10.43 -7.17 1.58
CA SER A 154 11.30 -7.42 2.72
C SER A 154 10.77 -8.65 3.46
N TYR A 155 11.59 -9.72 3.52
CA TYR A 155 11.25 -11.03 4.12
C TYR A 155 9.79 -11.48 3.88
N PRO A 156 9.31 -11.48 2.63
CA PRO A 156 7.90 -11.77 2.33
C PRO A 156 7.56 -13.23 2.64
N VAL A 157 6.31 -13.47 3.04
CA VAL A 157 5.77 -14.83 3.14
C VAL A 157 5.20 -15.20 1.77
N ILE A 158 5.91 -16.03 1.01
CA ILE A 158 5.54 -16.38 -0.38
C ILE A 158 5.46 -17.87 -0.66
N THR A 159 5.69 -18.73 0.34
CA THR A 159 5.66 -20.18 0.14
C THR A 159 4.67 -20.87 1.06
N ALA A 160 3.90 -21.81 0.51
CA ALA A 160 2.99 -22.71 1.24
C ALA A 160 3.60 -24.09 1.52
N GLY A 161 4.93 -24.27 1.37
CA GLY A 161 5.62 -25.54 1.53
C GLY A 161 6.06 -25.84 2.97
N LYS A 162 7.00 -26.77 3.13
CA LYS A 162 7.53 -27.26 4.41
C LYS A 162 7.98 -26.14 5.40
N TYR A 163 8.29 -24.96 4.89
CA TYR A 163 8.73 -23.79 5.66
C TYR A 163 7.67 -22.68 5.70
N ALA A 164 6.42 -22.98 5.30
CA ALA A 164 5.33 -22.02 5.34
C ALA A 164 4.96 -21.64 6.76
N HIS A 165 4.62 -20.40 6.95
CA HIS A 165 4.03 -19.93 8.20
C HIS A 165 2.55 -20.37 8.21
N LEU A 166 2.24 -21.47 8.93
CA LEU A 166 0.93 -22.12 8.91
C LEU A 166 -0.27 -21.18 9.22
N SER A 167 -0.02 -20.11 9.99
CA SER A 167 -1.05 -19.10 10.28
C SER A 167 -1.47 -18.26 9.06
N LEU A 168 -0.68 -18.28 7.98
CA LEU A 168 -0.96 -17.51 6.75
C LEU A 168 -1.60 -18.37 5.66
N ILE A 169 -1.45 -19.71 5.70
CA ILE A 169 -2.03 -20.63 4.72
C ILE A 169 -3.56 -20.63 4.83
N HIS A 170 -4.12 -20.48 6.03
CA HIS A 170 -5.56 -20.49 6.27
C HIS A 170 -6.27 -19.15 5.96
N ILE A 171 -5.53 -18.15 5.49
CA ILE A 171 -6.09 -16.82 5.14
C ILE A 171 -6.34 -16.74 3.63
N SER A 172 -5.74 -17.63 2.86
CA SER A 172 -5.83 -17.69 1.39
C SER A 172 -6.72 -18.82 0.85
N GLU A 173 -7.48 -19.50 1.71
CA GLU A 173 -8.51 -20.50 1.32
C GLU A 173 -9.91 -20.04 1.71
#